data_9f6e350ba945259b4f054a1a6491f228
#
_entry.id   9f6e350ba945259b4f054a1a6491f228
#
_cell.length_a   1.000
_cell.length_b   1.000
_cell.length_c   1.000
_cell.angle_alpha   90.00
_cell.angle_beta   90.00
_cell.angle_gamma   90.00
#
_symmetry.space_group_name_H-M   'P 1'
#
loop_
_entity.id
_entity.type
_entity.pdbx_description
1 polymer ?
#
loop_
_entity_poly.entity_id
_entity_poly.type
_entity_poly.pdbx_seq_one_letter_code
_entity_poly.pdbx_strand_id
1 'polypeptide(L)'
;MHYTSTFTAGLPQLDVHTLSEDWALATALESHWIILADLLGLKPSDWLVARSDRMYGAVIALRTRFDLTDTIREDDRFEARTTIHSIRKPHALSRTEYVVDGQARASVDLFTSFIKRTERGSNKRFSRVRDVWNGEDHAPELVDAELDRHHAMKTAAFEGPVAMEYEVNRIQDFNTADFMYFKNFVRIAKAAEWRQNRGEPTRLNTERAIWYFGNVGDGEEILVHVARDGDRVDSLLADRAGRRLALSHATAPVVEIAER
;
A
#
# COMPACT_ATOMS: atom_id res chain seq x y z
N MET A 1 -9.53 18.17 -2.91
CA MET A 1 -10.61 17.21 -2.59
C MET A 1 -10.19 16.48 -1.33
N HIS A 2 -11.06 16.42 -0.32
CA HIS A 2 -10.71 15.88 0.98
C HIS A 2 -11.87 15.08 1.57
N TYR A 3 -11.53 14.13 2.44
CA TYR A 3 -12.47 13.33 3.24
C TYR A 3 -11.89 13.14 4.64
N THR A 4 -12.71 13.25 5.66
CA THR A 4 -12.29 13.11 7.06
C THR A 4 -13.20 12.13 7.79
N SER A 5 -12.61 11.18 8.48
CA SER A 5 -13.29 10.26 9.40
C SER A 5 -12.71 10.41 10.79
N THR A 6 -13.55 10.25 11.82
CA THR A 6 -13.13 10.31 13.22
C THR A 6 -13.26 8.92 13.85
N PHE A 7 -12.26 8.55 14.64
CA PHE A 7 -12.17 7.27 15.33
C PHE A 7 -11.79 7.46 16.79
N THR A 8 -12.11 6.46 17.61
CA THR A 8 -11.48 6.26 18.91
C THR A 8 -10.58 5.03 18.78
N ALA A 9 -9.33 5.17 19.17
CA ALA A 9 -8.35 4.10 19.06
C ALA A 9 -8.65 2.97 20.05
N GLY A 10 -8.75 1.77 19.53
CA GLY A 10 -8.92 0.54 20.30
C GLY A 10 -8.11 -0.58 19.67
N LEU A 11 -8.25 -1.80 20.16
CA LEU A 11 -7.47 -2.95 19.73
C LEU A 11 -7.48 -3.19 18.20
N PRO A 12 -8.60 -2.96 17.46
CA PRO A 12 -8.58 -3.14 15.99
C PRO A 12 -7.73 -2.11 15.24
N GLN A 13 -7.54 -0.90 15.81
CA GLN A 13 -6.79 0.19 15.20
C GLN A 13 -5.30 0.14 15.53
N LEU A 14 -4.94 -0.52 16.62
CA LEU A 14 -3.60 -0.48 17.18
C LEU A 14 -2.85 -1.79 16.91
N ASP A 15 -1.54 -1.71 16.78
CA ASP A 15 -0.63 -2.82 17.00
C ASP A 15 0.06 -2.69 18.37
N VAL A 16 1.12 -3.46 18.60
CA VAL A 16 1.79 -3.51 19.93
C VAL A 16 2.34 -2.15 20.37
N HIS A 17 2.56 -1.22 19.46
CA HIS A 17 3.28 0.03 19.75
C HIS A 17 2.62 1.31 19.24
N THR A 18 1.83 1.22 18.16
CA THR A 18 1.28 2.39 17.48
C THR A 18 0.04 2.02 16.68
N LEU A 19 -0.42 2.94 15.84
CA LEU A 19 -1.45 2.67 14.85
C LEU A 19 -1.03 1.50 13.95
N SER A 20 -1.90 0.51 13.79
CA SER A 20 -1.65 -0.65 12.93
C SER A 20 -1.45 -0.22 11.48
N GLU A 21 -0.30 -0.58 10.88
CA GLU A 21 -0.03 -0.31 9.47
C GLU A 21 -1.09 -0.94 8.55
N ASP A 22 -1.55 -2.15 8.88
CA ASP A 22 -2.60 -2.84 8.12
C ASP A 22 -3.93 -2.10 8.14
N TRP A 23 -4.33 -1.60 9.32
CA TRP A 23 -5.55 -0.81 9.48
C TRP A 23 -5.41 0.57 8.80
N ALA A 24 -4.27 1.25 8.97
CA ALA A 24 -4.00 2.53 8.35
C ALA A 24 -4.06 2.44 6.82
N LEU A 25 -3.44 1.42 6.23
CA LEU A 25 -3.49 1.17 4.79
C LEU A 25 -4.91 0.93 4.28
N ALA A 26 -5.71 0.13 5.01
CA ALA A 26 -7.09 -0.16 4.63
C ALA A 26 -7.95 1.11 4.66
N THR A 27 -7.85 1.91 5.74
CA THR A 27 -8.62 3.15 5.93
C THR A 27 -8.22 4.22 4.92
N ALA A 28 -6.92 4.38 4.66
CA ALA A 28 -6.43 5.32 3.65
C ALA A 28 -6.95 4.99 2.25
N LEU A 29 -6.95 3.69 1.88
CA LEU A 29 -7.45 3.26 0.58
C LEU A 29 -8.97 3.46 0.46
N GLU A 30 -9.74 3.14 1.49
CA GLU A 30 -11.18 3.36 1.49
C GLU A 30 -11.52 4.83 1.31
N SER A 31 -10.89 5.72 2.08
CA SER A 31 -11.07 7.17 1.97
C SER A 31 -10.67 7.70 0.60
N HIS A 32 -9.58 7.19 0.03
CA HIS A 32 -9.13 7.52 -1.34
C HIS A 32 -10.20 7.15 -2.38
N TRP A 33 -10.80 5.94 -2.28
CA TRP A 33 -11.84 5.52 -3.20
C TRP A 33 -13.15 6.27 -3.01
N ILE A 34 -13.50 6.67 -1.79
CA ILE A 34 -14.68 7.52 -1.53
C ILE A 34 -14.54 8.84 -2.29
N ILE A 35 -13.39 9.52 -2.18
CA ILE A 35 -13.13 10.79 -2.87
C ILE A 35 -13.17 10.60 -4.40
N LEU A 36 -12.53 9.55 -4.93
CA LEU A 36 -12.53 9.29 -6.37
C LEU A 36 -13.91 8.89 -6.89
N ALA A 37 -14.69 8.13 -6.12
CA ALA A 37 -16.05 7.77 -6.49
C ALA A 37 -16.96 9.01 -6.58
N ASP A 38 -16.83 9.91 -5.61
CA ASP A 38 -17.54 11.19 -5.61
C ASP A 38 -17.13 12.05 -6.82
N LEU A 39 -15.84 12.14 -7.12
CA LEU A 39 -15.30 12.83 -8.28
C LEU A 39 -15.84 12.26 -9.61
N LEU A 40 -16.00 10.94 -9.69
CA LEU A 40 -16.54 10.25 -10.86
C LEU A 40 -18.07 10.33 -10.94
N GLY A 41 -18.77 10.74 -9.86
CA GLY A 41 -20.21 10.66 -9.73
C GLY A 41 -20.75 9.23 -9.77
N LEU A 42 -19.92 8.23 -9.38
CA LEU A 42 -20.22 6.81 -9.48
C LEU A 42 -19.80 6.10 -8.19
N LYS A 43 -20.55 5.07 -7.80
CA LYS A 43 -20.09 4.14 -6.76
C LYS A 43 -18.97 3.24 -7.30
N PRO A 44 -18.01 2.80 -6.45
CA PRO A 44 -16.94 1.89 -6.89
C PRO A 44 -17.45 0.59 -7.53
N SER A 45 -18.62 0.10 -7.12
CA SER A 45 -19.28 -1.06 -7.73
C SER A 45 -19.69 -0.84 -9.19
N ASP A 46 -19.91 0.42 -9.57
CA ASP A 46 -20.47 0.82 -10.88
C ASP A 46 -19.37 1.29 -11.85
N TRP A 47 -18.09 1.16 -11.48
CA TRP A 47 -16.96 1.51 -12.34
C TRP A 47 -16.84 0.54 -13.52
N LEU A 48 -17.51 0.90 -14.60
CA LEU A 48 -17.51 0.15 -15.85
C LEU A 48 -16.91 1.02 -16.97
N VAL A 49 -15.98 0.47 -17.73
CA VAL A 49 -15.38 1.12 -18.89
C VAL A 49 -16.30 1.05 -20.10
N ALA A 50 -17.03 -0.05 -20.21
CA ALA A 50 -18.06 -0.32 -21.21
C ALA A 50 -19.04 -1.33 -20.61
N ARG A 51 -20.15 -1.58 -21.28
CA ARG A 51 -21.23 -2.48 -20.78
C ARG A 51 -20.79 -3.86 -20.28
N SER A 52 -19.57 -4.31 -20.61
CA SER A 52 -19.00 -5.61 -20.22
C SER A 52 -17.68 -5.54 -19.46
N ASP A 53 -17.00 -4.39 -19.40
CA ASP A 53 -15.64 -4.26 -18.88
C ASP A 53 -15.62 -3.50 -17.56
N ARG A 54 -15.24 -4.18 -16.48
CA ARG A 54 -15.05 -3.57 -15.18
C ARG A 54 -13.68 -2.90 -15.09
N MET A 55 -13.69 -1.66 -14.65
CA MET A 55 -12.52 -0.91 -14.24
C MET A 55 -12.19 -1.21 -12.77
N TYR A 56 -10.91 -1.23 -12.44
CA TYR A 56 -10.43 -1.45 -11.09
C TYR A 56 -9.44 -0.34 -10.72
N GLY A 57 -9.52 0.13 -9.48
CA GLY A 57 -8.46 0.93 -8.90
C GLY A 57 -7.34 0.03 -8.38
N ALA A 58 -6.12 0.26 -8.82
CA ALA A 58 -4.94 -0.46 -8.36
C ALA A 58 -3.98 0.48 -7.64
N VAL A 59 -3.51 0.08 -6.47
CA VAL A 59 -2.37 0.74 -5.82
C VAL A 59 -1.10 0.31 -6.56
N ILE A 60 -0.32 1.27 -7.05
CA ILE A 60 0.93 1.03 -7.78
C ILE A 60 2.16 1.44 -6.98
N ALA A 61 2.00 2.32 -5.99
CA ALA A 61 2.98 2.56 -4.93
C ALA A 61 2.29 3.12 -3.69
N LEU A 62 2.95 2.98 -2.54
CA LEU A 62 2.53 3.62 -1.30
C LEU A 62 3.74 4.00 -0.44
N ARG A 63 3.52 4.92 0.50
CA ARG A 63 4.42 5.18 1.62
C ARG A 63 3.64 5.26 2.91
N THR A 64 4.23 4.71 3.96
CA THR A 64 3.73 4.86 5.34
C THR A 64 4.79 5.55 6.18
N ARG A 65 4.36 6.38 7.14
CA ARG A 65 5.20 6.97 8.18
C ARG A 65 4.47 6.89 9.51
N PHE A 66 5.20 6.53 10.55
CA PHE A 66 4.70 6.44 11.92
C PHE A 66 5.66 7.16 12.86
N ASP A 67 5.12 8.07 13.67
CA ASP A 67 5.86 8.64 14.78
C ASP A 67 5.86 7.63 15.94
N LEU A 68 7.05 7.18 16.34
CA LEU A 68 7.20 6.25 17.47
C LEU A 68 7.38 6.98 18.80
N THR A 69 7.64 8.29 18.80
CA THR A 69 7.82 9.08 20.01
C THR A 69 6.50 9.61 20.54
N ASP A 70 5.57 9.92 19.64
CA ASP A 70 4.25 10.44 19.96
C ASP A 70 3.18 9.67 19.17
N THR A 71 2.93 8.44 19.62
CA THR A 71 2.06 7.48 18.94
C THR A 71 0.59 7.69 19.28
N ILE A 72 -0.30 7.16 18.45
CA ILE A 72 -1.72 7.00 18.79
C ILE A 72 -1.84 5.87 19.82
N ARG A 73 -2.53 6.12 20.91
CA ARG A 73 -2.71 5.21 22.05
C ARG A 73 -4.17 4.79 22.18
N GLU A 74 -4.40 3.74 22.96
CA GLU A 74 -5.75 3.31 23.32
C GLU A 74 -6.54 4.48 23.94
N ASP A 75 -7.81 4.61 23.57
CA ASP A 75 -8.76 5.68 23.92
C ASP A 75 -8.48 7.05 23.28
N ASP A 76 -7.38 7.25 22.56
CA ASP A 76 -7.18 8.49 21.80
C ASP A 76 -8.29 8.68 20.78
N ARG A 77 -8.84 9.90 20.73
CA ARG A 77 -9.70 10.33 19.65
C ARG A 77 -8.85 10.95 18.56
N PHE A 78 -8.92 10.39 17.34
CA PHE A 78 -8.12 10.85 16.23
C PHE A 78 -8.94 10.96 14.93
N GLU A 79 -8.42 11.73 14.01
CA GLU A 79 -8.99 11.92 12.68
C GLU A 79 -8.09 11.30 11.61
N ALA A 80 -8.69 10.61 10.64
CA ALA A 80 -8.05 10.24 9.37
C ALA A 80 -8.47 11.27 8.32
N ARG A 81 -7.54 12.15 7.93
CA ARG A 81 -7.74 13.24 6.97
C ARG A 81 -7.10 12.86 5.65
N THR A 82 -7.90 12.52 4.66
CA THR A 82 -7.43 12.16 3.31
C THR A 82 -7.61 13.32 2.35
N THR A 83 -6.56 13.63 1.60
CA THR A 83 -6.58 14.64 0.54
C THR A 83 -6.01 14.03 -0.74
N ILE A 84 -6.74 14.15 -1.85
CA ILE A 84 -6.17 13.93 -3.18
C ILE A 84 -5.55 15.26 -3.63
N HIS A 85 -4.22 15.24 -3.79
CA HIS A 85 -3.42 16.42 -4.10
C HIS A 85 -2.88 16.43 -5.53
N SER A 86 -3.01 15.31 -6.25
CA SER A 86 -2.64 15.27 -7.66
C SER A 86 -3.45 14.24 -8.42
N ILE A 87 -3.83 14.60 -9.64
CA ILE A 87 -4.54 13.74 -10.58
C ILE A 87 -3.95 13.97 -11.96
N ARG A 88 -3.55 12.88 -12.61
CA ARG A 88 -3.23 12.81 -14.03
C ARG A 88 -3.73 11.48 -14.58
N LYS A 89 -4.81 11.52 -15.33
CA LYS A 89 -5.50 10.30 -15.82
C LYS A 89 -4.55 9.28 -16.42
N PRO A 90 -4.62 8.03 -16.02
CA PRO A 90 -5.54 7.38 -15.09
C PRO A 90 -5.04 7.32 -13.62
N HIS A 91 -4.13 8.19 -13.22
CA HIS A 91 -3.45 8.14 -11.93
C HIS A 91 -3.99 9.18 -10.95
N ALA A 92 -3.91 8.84 -9.65
CA ALA A 92 -4.18 9.76 -8.56
C ALA A 92 -3.18 9.56 -7.42
N LEU A 93 -2.81 10.68 -6.78
CA LEU A 93 -2.00 10.73 -5.57
C LEU A 93 -2.84 11.25 -4.42
N SER A 94 -2.85 10.55 -3.31
CA SER A 94 -3.46 11.02 -2.07
C SER A 94 -2.53 10.86 -0.89
N ARG A 95 -2.78 11.68 0.13
CA ARG A 95 -2.21 11.54 1.48
C ARG A 95 -3.34 11.42 2.47
N THR A 96 -3.22 10.46 3.37
CA THR A 96 -4.02 10.34 4.59
C THR A 96 -3.13 10.62 5.78
N GLU A 97 -3.52 11.57 6.62
CA GLU A 97 -2.86 11.89 7.88
C GLU A 97 -3.76 11.42 9.03
N TYR A 98 -3.16 10.76 10.02
CA TYR A 98 -3.82 10.34 11.25
C TYR A 98 -3.43 11.32 12.35
N VAL A 99 -4.41 12.12 12.80
CA VAL A 99 -4.19 13.36 13.55
C VAL A 99 -4.81 13.24 14.93
N VAL A 100 -4.01 13.44 15.98
CA VAL A 100 -4.44 13.62 17.37
C VAL A 100 -4.13 15.06 17.77
N ASP A 101 -5.09 15.77 18.35
CA ASP A 101 -4.93 17.15 18.82
C ASP A 101 -4.28 18.09 17.80
N GLY A 102 -4.63 17.93 16.53
CA GLY A 102 -4.12 18.76 15.43
C GLY A 102 -2.73 18.38 14.91
N GLN A 103 -2.08 17.37 15.47
CA GLN A 103 -0.76 16.90 15.05
C GLN A 103 -0.85 15.53 14.38
N ALA A 104 -0.21 15.40 13.20
CA ALA A 104 -0.14 14.13 12.49
C ALA A 104 0.83 13.17 13.20
N ARG A 105 0.32 12.00 13.60
CA ARG A 105 1.08 10.90 14.25
C ARG A 105 1.48 9.81 13.28
N ALA A 106 0.75 9.67 12.21
CA ALA A 106 1.06 8.75 11.12
C ALA A 106 0.55 9.32 9.80
N SER A 107 1.09 8.83 8.69
CA SER A 107 0.59 9.15 7.37
C SER A 107 0.72 7.99 6.40
N VAL A 108 -0.17 7.96 5.42
CA VAL A 108 -0.15 7.04 4.27
C VAL A 108 -0.29 7.85 3.00
N ASP A 109 0.71 7.74 2.11
CA ASP A 109 0.63 8.22 0.74
C ASP A 109 0.25 7.06 -0.18
N LEU A 110 -0.73 7.26 -1.04
CA LEU A 110 -1.15 6.29 -2.06
C LEU A 110 -0.96 6.85 -3.45
N PHE A 111 -0.31 6.06 -4.30
CA PHE A 111 -0.25 6.28 -5.73
C PHE A 111 -1.03 5.17 -6.44
N THR A 112 -2.11 5.55 -7.13
CA THR A 112 -3.07 4.62 -7.72
C THR A 112 -3.21 4.82 -9.22
N SER A 113 -3.76 3.82 -9.89
CA SER A 113 -4.09 3.87 -11.31
C SER A 113 -5.38 3.10 -11.59
N PHE A 114 -6.20 3.61 -12.52
CA PHE A 114 -7.32 2.86 -13.03
C PHE A 114 -6.85 1.90 -14.13
N ILE A 115 -7.18 0.62 -13.94
CA ILE A 115 -6.80 -0.48 -14.83
C ILE A 115 -8.01 -1.33 -15.19
N LYS A 116 -7.89 -2.07 -16.29
CA LYS A 116 -8.81 -3.17 -16.64
C LYS A 116 -8.02 -4.43 -17.02
N ARG A 117 -8.61 -5.60 -16.79
CA ARG A 117 -8.06 -6.84 -17.30
C ARG A 117 -8.15 -6.86 -18.81
N THR A 118 -7.08 -7.31 -19.48
CA THR A 118 -7.09 -7.55 -20.94
C THR A 118 -7.38 -9.00 -21.27
N GLU A 119 -7.35 -9.88 -20.26
CA GLU A 119 -7.65 -11.30 -20.36
C GLU A 119 -8.51 -11.73 -19.17
N ARG A 120 -9.64 -12.38 -19.45
CA ARG A 120 -10.58 -12.84 -18.43
C ARG A 120 -9.91 -13.85 -17.50
N GLY A 121 -10.04 -13.61 -16.16
CA GLY A 121 -9.47 -14.49 -15.13
C GLY A 121 -7.95 -14.35 -14.93
N SER A 122 -7.26 -13.51 -15.71
CA SER A 122 -5.82 -13.28 -15.54
C SER A 122 -5.55 -12.12 -14.58
N ASN A 123 -4.67 -12.36 -13.60
CA ASN A 123 -4.12 -11.33 -12.72
C ASN A 123 -2.74 -10.82 -13.17
N LYS A 124 -2.34 -11.15 -14.41
CA LYS A 124 -1.03 -10.81 -14.96
C LYS A 124 -1.07 -9.83 -16.12
N ARG A 125 -2.26 -9.64 -16.73
CA ARG A 125 -2.43 -8.81 -17.93
C ARG A 125 -3.45 -7.72 -17.73
N PHE A 126 -2.97 -6.48 -17.72
CA PHE A 126 -3.77 -5.28 -17.53
C PHE A 126 -3.46 -4.24 -18.58
N SER A 127 -4.44 -3.39 -18.86
CA SER A 127 -4.26 -2.11 -19.54
C SER A 127 -4.73 -0.96 -18.66
N ARG A 128 -4.14 0.21 -18.82
CA ARG A 128 -4.58 1.45 -18.17
C ARG A 128 -5.85 1.95 -18.83
N VAL A 129 -6.76 2.50 -18.04
CA VAL A 129 -8.01 3.12 -18.51
C VAL A 129 -7.83 4.63 -18.40
N ARG A 130 -7.60 5.31 -19.53
CA ARG A 130 -7.29 6.75 -19.54
C ARG A 130 -8.55 7.64 -19.48
N ASP A 131 -9.65 7.21 -20.09
CA ASP A 131 -10.88 7.97 -20.16
C ASP A 131 -11.79 7.66 -18.96
N VAL A 132 -11.29 7.91 -17.75
CA VAL A 132 -11.97 7.57 -16.49
C VAL A 132 -12.96 8.65 -16.09
N TRP A 133 -12.62 9.93 -16.32
CA TRP A 133 -13.48 11.10 -16.07
C TRP A 133 -13.14 12.25 -17.01
N ASN A 134 -14.09 13.20 -17.13
CA ASN A 134 -13.98 14.34 -18.06
C ASN A 134 -13.32 15.58 -17.44
N GLY A 135 -12.91 15.53 -16.16
CA GLY A 135 -12.26 16.65 -15.49
C GLY A 135 -10.84 16.90 -15.99
N GLU A 136 -10.30 18.07 -15.66
CA GLU A 136 -8.91 18.43 -15.94
C GLU A 136 -7.92 17.70 -14.99
N ASP A 137 -6.67 17.54 -15.43
CA ASP A 137 -5.59 17.11 -14.57
C ASP A 137 -5.27 18.20 -13.54
N HIS A 138 -4.85 17.80 -12.34
CA HIS A 138 -4.47 18.67 -11.23
C HIS A 138 -3.08 18.31 -10.74
N ALA A 139 -2.16 19.28 -10.71
CA ALA A 139 -0.75 19.09 -10.32
C ALA A 139 -0.10 17.84 -10.97
N PRO A 140 -0.21 17.68 -12.31
CA PRO A 140 0.18 16.44 -13.00
C PRO A 140 1.68 16.11 -12.86
N GLU A 141 2.53 17.10 -12.63
CA GLU A 141 3.97 16.96 -12.42
C GLU A 141 4.31 16.06 -11.22
N LEU A 142 3.45 16.02 -10.20
CA LEU A 142 3.64 15.13 -9.04
C LEU A 142 3.41 13.66 -9.43
N VAL A 143 2.42 13.41 -10.29
CA VAL A 143 2.20 12.05 -10.85
C VAL A 143 3.38 11.65 -11.72
N ASP A 144 3.91 12.56 -12.54
CA ASP A 144 5.06 12.26 -13.40
C ASP A 144 6.29 11.87 -12.57
N ALA A 145 6.59 12.62 -11.52
CA ALA A 145 7.68 12.32 -10.62
C ALA A 145 7.53 10.93 -9.93
N GLU A 146 6.30 10.54 -9.56
CA GLU A 146 6.06 9.21 -9.00
C GLU A 146 6.12 8.10 -10.06
N LEU A 147 5.73 8.36 -11.30
CA LEU A 147 5.90 7.40 -12.40
C LEU A 147 7.39 7.15 -12.71
N ASP A 148 8.21 8.20 -12.75
CA ASP A 148 9.66 8.08 -12.95
C ASP A 148 10.29 7.28 -11.81
N ARG A 149 9.91 7.54 -10.57
CA ARG A 149 10.36 6.78 -9.40
C ARG A 149 9.93 5.32 -9.48
N HIS A 150 8.67 5.05 -9.82
CA HIS A 150 8.16 3.69 -9.97
C HIS A 150 8.93 2.95 -11.07
N HIS A 151 9.25 3.61 -12.18
CA HIS A 151 10.04 3.02 -13.26
C HIS A 151 11.48 2.70 -12.80
N ALA A 152 12.13 3.62 -12.09
CA ALA A 152 13.45 3.40 -11.52
C ALA A 152 13.48 2.21 -10.56
N MET A 153 12.48 2.10 -9.67
CA MET A 153 12.40 0.99 -8.70
C MET A 153 12.14 -0.36 -9.36
N LYS A 154 11.46 -0.39 -10.49
CA LYS A 154 11.22 -1.63 -11.24
C LYS A 154 12.52 -2.29 -11.71
N THR A 155 13.54 -1.51 -12.02
CA THR A 155 14.82 -1.97 -12.55
C THR A 155 15.99 -1.84 -11.56
N ALA A 156 15.74 -1.29 -10.36
CA ALA A 156 16.76 -1.12 -9.33
C ALA A 156 17.45 -2.45 -9.01
N ALA A 157 18.78 -2.43 -8.84
CA ALA A 157 19.50 -3.61 -8.40
C ALA A 157 19.03 -4.04 -7.01
N PHE A 158 18.95 -5.34 -6.79
CA PHE A 158 18.60 -5.90 -5.49
C PHE A 158 19.44 -7.16 -5.26
N GLU A 159 20.09 -7.22 -4.13
CA GLU A 159 20.85 -8.37 -3.68
C GLU A 159 20.43 -8.72 -2.24
N GLY A 160 19.91 -9.93 -2.05
CA GLY A 160 19.50 -10.45 -0.76
C GLY A 160 19.06 -11.90 -0.86
N PRO A 161 19.26 -12.68 0.22
CA PRO A 161 18.84 -14.08 0.24
C PRO A 161 17.31 -14.20 0.24
N VAL A 162 16.80 -15.37 -0.17
CA VAL A 162 15.40 -15.75 0.06
C VAL A 162 15.21 -15.97 1.56
N ALA A 163 14.44 -15.10 2.18
CA ALA A 163 14.08 -15.19 3.61
C ALA A 163 12.79 -15.98 3.83
N MET A 164 11.91 -16.02 2.82
CA MET A 164 10.61 -16.70 2.93
C MET A 164 10.07 -17.09 1.56
N GLU A 165 9.43 -18.26 1.50
CA GLU A 165 8.52 -18.67 0.42
C GLU A 165 7.09 -18.57 0.96
N TYR A 166 6.17 -18.06 0.17
CA TYR A 166 4.77 -17.87 0.52
C TYR A 166 3.87 -18.36 -0.60
N GLU A 167 3.03 -19.36 -0.33
CA GLU A 167 2.00 -19.83 -1.23
C GLU A 167 0.75 -18.96 -1.07
N VAL A 168 0.30 -18.37 -2.18
CA VAL A 168 -0.83 -17.44 -2.21
C VAL A 168 -2.14 -18.20 -2.09
N ASN A 169 -2.96 -17.81 -1.13
CA ASN A 169 -4.26 -18.39 -0.87
C ASN A 169 -5.38 -17.40 -1.20
N ARG A 170 -6.20 -17.74 -2.18
CA ARG A 170 -7.27 -16.88 -2.67
C ARG A 170 -8.22 -16.40 -1.58
N ILE A 171 -8.57 -17.27 -0.63
CA ILE A 171 -9.53 -16.93 0.45
C ILE A 171 -8.96 -15.89 1.41
N GLN A 172 -7.64 -15.95 1.66
CA GLN A 172 -6.97 -15.05 2.60
C GLN A 172 -6.41 -13.80 1.95
N ASP A 173 -5.92 -13.93 0.71
CA ASP A 173 -5.08 -12.92 0.09
C ASP A 173 -5.78 -12.05 -0.94
N PHE A 174 -6.92 -12.51 -1.49
CA PHE A 174 -7.60 -11.79 -2.56
C PHE A 174 -8.73 -10.92 -2.03
N ASN A 175 -8.97 -9.82 -2.72
CA ASN A 175 -10.13 -8.97 -2.52
C ASN A 175 -11.30 -9.40 -3.42
N THR A 176 -12.46 -8.76 -3.29
CA THR A 176 -13.66 -9.03 -4.11
C THR A 176 -13.49 -8.77 -5.61
N ALA A 177 -12.45 -8.05 -6.01
CA ALA A 177 -12.09 -7.85 -7.41
C ALA A 177 -11.23 -8.98 -7.97
N ASP A 178 -10.99 -10.02 -7.16
CA ASP A 178 -10.18 -11.18 -7.50
C ASP A 178 -8.72 -10.84 -7.83
N PHE A 179 -8.16 -9.88 -7.09
CA PHE A 179 -6.74 -9.54 -7.07
C PHE A 179 -6.15 -9.86 -5.71
N MET A 180 -4.91 -10.32 -5.68
CA MET A 180 -4.15 -10.29 -4.44
C MET A 180 -4.14 -8.86 -3.91
N TYR A 181 -4.61 -8.69 -2.67
CA TYR A 181 -4.83 -7.37 -2.08
C TYR A 181 -3.49 -6.71 -1.74
N PHE A 182 -3.32 -5.45 -2.12
CA PHE A 182 -2.05 -4.74 -2.04
C PHE A 182 -1.40 -4.77 -0.64
N LYS A 183 -2.19 -4.68 0.44
CA LYS A 183 -1.68 -4.74 1.82
C LYS A 183 -1.12 -6.11 2.20
N ASN A 184 -1.55 -7.18 1.53
CA ASN A 184 -1.00 -8.52 1.79
C ASN A 184 0.46 -8.65 1.31
N PHE A 185 0.88 -7.90 0.28
CA PHE A 185 2.29 -7.79 -0.07
C PHE A 185 3.10 -7.17 1.08
N VAL A 186 2.56 -6.12 1.74
CA VAL A 186 3.19 -5.51 2.93
C VAL A 186 3.28 -6.53 4.07
N ARG A 187 2.18 -7.24 4.36
CA ARG A 187 2.14 -8.28 5.40
C ARG A 187 3.16 -9.39 5.15
N ILE A 188 3.29 -9.85 3.92
CA ILE A 188 4.24 -10.90 3.53
C ILE A 188 5.68 -10.39 3.66
N ALA A 189 5.97 -9.15 3.22
CA ALA A 189 7.28 -8.53 3.41
C ALA A 189 7.65 -8.45 4.90
N LYS A 190 6.74 -7.92 5.74
CA LYS A 190 6.94 -7.85 7.21
C LYS A 190 7.20 -9.22 7.84
N ALA A 191 6.50 -10.25 7.39
CA ALA A 191 6.70 -11.62 7.88
C ALA A 191 8.10 -12.16 7.53
N ALA A 192 8.59 -11.89 6.32
CA ALA A 192 9.92 -12.28 5.88
C ALA A 192 11.03 -11.48 6.62
N GLU A 193 10.83 -10.17 6.79
CA GLU A 193 11.71 -9.29 7.56
C GLU A 193 11.83 -9.76 9.01
N TRP A 194 10.70 -10.13 9.63
CA TRP A 194 10.69 -10.70 10.98
C TRP A 194 11.43 -12.05 11.05
N ARG A 195 11.21 -12.95 10.08
CA ARG A 195 11.90 -14.25 10.02
C ARG A 195 13.41 -14.09 9.96
N GLN A 196 13.90 -13.17 9.16
CA GLN A 196 15.32 -12.88 9.03
C GLN A 196 15.91 -12.28 10.32
N ASN A 197 15.10 -11.52 11.08
CA ASN A 197 15.51 -10.87 12.33
C ASN A 197 15.17 -11.68 13.58
N ARG A 198 14.81 -12.96 13.44
CA ARG A 198 14.34 -13.78 14.55
C ARG A 198 15.44 -13.98 15.60
N GLY A 199 15.15 -13.60 16.85
CA GLY A 199 16.11 -13.65 17.96
C GLY A 199 16.94 -12.38 18.17
N GLU A 200 16.81 -11.39 17.28
CA GLU A 200 17.39 -10.06 17.41
C GLU A 200 16.46 -9.12 18.21
N PRO A 201 16.94 -7.93 18.65
CA PRO A 201 16.10 -6.93 19.28
C PRO A 201 14.88 -6.55 18.41
N THR A 202 13.78 -6.18 19.07
CA THR A 202 12.55 -5.78 18.37
C THR A 202 12.80 -4.53 17.54
N ARG A 203 12.29 -4.55 16.31
CA ARG A 203 12.36 -3.43 15.37
C ARG A 203 10.97 -3.04 14.92
N LEU A 204 10.71 -1.74 14.85
CA LEU A 204 9.44 -1.19 14.36
C LEU A 204 9.66 -0.33 13.14
N ASN A 205 8.80 -0.50 12.14
CA ASN A 205 8.84 0.34 10.96
C ASN A 205 8.39 1.77 11.29
N THR A 206 9.27 2.74 11.08
CA THR A 206 8.94 4.17 11.10
C THR A 206 8.54 4.68 9.73
N GLU A 207 9.12 4.12 8.68
CA GLU A 207 8.78 4.41 7.30
C GLU A 207 8.79 3.13 6.47
N ARG A 208 7.89 3.06 5.50
CA ARG A 208 7.92 2.07 4.42
C ARG A 208 7.52 2.73 3.11
N ALA A 209 8.23 2.42 2.05
CA ALA A 209 7.80 2.68 0.68
C ALA A 209 7.75 1.35 -0.06
N ILE A 210 6.67 1.10 -0.81
CA ILE A 210 6.55 -0.10 -1.63
C ILE A 210 6.02 0.26 -3.02
N TRP A 211 6.61 -0.35 -4.05
CA TRP A 211 6.22 -0.23 -5.45
C TRP A 211 5.77 -1.58 -5.96
N TYR A 212 4.61 -1.62 -6.62
CA TYR A 212 3.98 -2.83 -7.14
C TYR A 212 4.18 -2.92 -8.66
N PHE A 213 4.68 -4.03 -9.15
CA PHE A 213 5.00 -4.25 -10.58
C PHE A 213 4.14 -5.33 -11.22
N GLY A 214 3.45 -6.13 -10.41
CA GLY A 214 2.62 -7.23 -10.87
C GLY A 214 1.72 -7.79 -9.79
N ASN A 215 0.88 -8.72 -10.20
CA ASN A 215 0.01 -9.49 -9.31
C ASN A 215 0.18 -10.97 -9.60
N VAL A 216 -0.37 -11.82 -8.75
CA VAL A 216 -0.24 -13.29 -8.77
C VAL A 216 -1.60 -13.96 -8.81
N GLY A 217 -1.61 -15.22 -9.21
CA GLY A 217 -2.77 -16.10 -9.14
C GLY A 217 -2.85 -16.90 -7.84
N ASP A 218 -3.98 -17.56 -7.65
CA ASP A 218 -4.21 -18.52 -6.56
C ASP A 218 -3.26 -19.72 -6.67
N GLY A 219 -2.67 -20.16 -5.56
CA GLY A 219 -1.70 -21.25 -5.51
C GLY A 219 -0.32 -20.92 -6.11
N GLU A 220 -0.10 -19.68 -6.57
CA GLU A 220 1.24 -19.27 -7.00
C GLU A 220 2.11 -18.93 -5.79
N GLU A 221 3.43 -19.10 -5.95
CA GLU A 221 4.38 -18.84 -4.87
C GLU A 221 5.10 -17.50 -5.06
N ILE A 222 5.28 -16.82 -3.94
CA ILE A 222 6.07 -15.60 -3.83
C ILE A 222 7.35 -15.93 -3.08
N LEU A 223 8.50 -15.68 -3.72
CA LEU A 223 9.81 -15.69 -3.07
C LEU A 223 10.08 -14.29 -2.52
N VAL A 224 10.32 -14.21 -1.22
CA VAL A 224 10.64 -12.93 -0.56
C VAL A 224 12.11 -12.92 -0.22
N HIS A 225 12.83 -12.04 -0.89
CA HIS A 225 14.23 -11.76 -0.62
C HIS A 225 14.33 -10.57 0.32
N VAL A 226 15.20 -10.62 1.30
CA VAL A 226 15.38 -9.52 2.27
C VAL A 226 16.86 -9.18 2.38
N ALA A 227 17.16 -7.89 2.33
CA ALA A 227 18.48 -7.32 2.60
C ALA A 227 18.35 -6.30 3.74
N ARG A 228 19.32 -6.27 4.65
CA ARG A 228 19.37 -5.34 5.77
C ARG A 228 20.71 -4.64 5.84
N ASP A 229 20.67 -3.35 6.07
CA ASP A 229 21.83 -2.52 6.36
C ASP A 229 21.46 -1.53 7.49
N GLY A 230 21.90 -1.81 8.70
CA GLY A 230 21.50 -1.08 9.90
C GLY A 230 19.99 -1.11 10.13
N ASP A 231 19.38 0.08 10.14
CA ASP A 231 17.92 0.23 10.28
C ASP A 231 17.17 0.11 8.95
N ARG A 232 17.88 0.17 7.83
CA ARG A 232 17.27 0.00 6.51
C ARG A 232 17.01 -1.48 6.24
N VAL A 233 15.81 -1.78 5.75
CA VAL A 233 15.39 -3.11 5.32
C VAL A 233 14.77 -3.00 3.94
N ASP A 234 15.35 -3.71 3.00
CA ASP A 234 14.84 -3.80 1.63
C ASP A 234 14.29 -5.21 1.40
N SER A 235 13.08 -5.32 0.82
CA SER A 235 12.43 -6.61 0.54
C SER A 235 11.96 -6.66 -0.90
N LEU A 236 12.44 -7.65 -1.67
CA LEU A 236 11.98 -7.93 -3.02
C LEU A 236 11.06 -9.14 -3.01
N LEU A 237 9.83 -8.95 -3.48
CA LEU A 237 8.87 -10.02 -3.71
C LEU A 237 8.89 -10.37 -5.21
N ALA A 238 9.16 -11.62 -5.53
CA ALA A 238 9.21 -12.12 -6.90
C ALA A 238 8.46 -13.45 -7.01
N ASP A 239 8.00 -13.81 -8.20
CA ASP A 239 7.49 -15.15 -8.47
C ASP A 239 8.66 -16.15 -8.72
N ARG A 240 8.36 -17.45 -8.80
CA ARG A 240 9.37 -18.49 -9.04
C ARG A 240 10.13 -18.33 -10.38
N ALA A 241 9.59 -17.60 -11.33
CA ALA A 241 10.27 -17.27 -12.58
C ALA A 241 11.19 -16.04 -12.48
N GLY A 242 11.31 -15.44 -11.28
CA GLY A 242 12.11 -14.25 -11.03
C GLY A 242 11.45 -12.94 -11.48
N ARG A 243 10.17 -12.96 -11.88
CA ARG A 243 9.43 -11.73 -12.21
C ARG A 243 9.14 -10.96 -10.94
N ARG A 244 9.59 -9.72 -10.88
CA ARG A 244 9.33 -8.83 -9.75
C ARG A 244 7.84 -8.53 -9.62
N LEU A 245 7.34 -8.66 -8.39
CA LEU A 245 5.95 -8.35 -8.01
C LEU A 245 5.89 -7.05 -7.22
N ALA A 246 6.81 -6.87 -6.27
CA ALA A 246 6.92 -5.65 -5.49
C ALA A 246 8.36 -5.47 -4.96
N LEU A 247 8.74 -4.21 -4.72
CA LEU A 247 9.96 -3.84 -4.00
C LEU A 247 9.56 -2.93 -2.85
N SER A 248 10.02 -3.27 -1.64
CA SER A 248 9.80 -2.48 -0.43
C SER A 248 11.12 -1.97 0.13
N HIS A 249 11.14 -0.70 0.52
CA HIS A 249 12.17 -0.09 1.33
C HIS A 249 11.55 0.34 2.66
N ALA A 250 12.12 -0.09 3.78
CA ALA A 250 11.64 0.26 5.11
C ALA A 250 12.79 0.76 5.99
N THR A 251 12.45 1.63 6.93
CA THR A 251 13.31 2.03 8.04
C THR A 251 12.71 1.44 9.32
N ALA A 252 13.48 0.58 9.98
CA ALA A 252 13.04 -0.18 11.15
C ALA A 252 14.11 -0.15 12.26
N PRO A 253 14.16 0.94 13.03
CA PRO A 253 15.08 1.04 14.16
C PRO A 253 14.77 0.02 15.25
N VAL A 254 15.80 -0.30 16.04
CA VAL A 254 15.62 -1.06 17.27
C VAL A 254 14.84 -0.21 18.26
N VAL A 255 13.85 -0.82 18.90
CA VAL A 255 13.06 -0.19 19.96
C VAL A 255 13.11 -1.04 21.22
N GLU A 256 13.26 -0.38 22.35
CA GLU A 256 13.06 -1.01 23.65
C GLU A 256 11.54 -1.07 23.93
N ILE A 257 11.03 -2.28 24.09
CA ILE A 257 9.64 -2.47 24.51
C ILE A 257 9.64 -2.25 26.03
N ALA A 258 9.11 -1.11 26.47
CA ALA A 258 8.81 -0.93 27.89
C ALA A 258 7.80 -2.03 28.30
N GLU A 259 8.13 -2.83 29.30
CA GLU A 259 7.17 -3.72 29.95
C GLU A 259 5.99 -2.87 30.43
N ARG A 260 4.80 -3.17 29.95
CA ARG A 260 3.55 -2.48 30.34
C ARG A 260 2.99 -3.13 31.60
#